data_7156beba13523b11ead3852cb5d56b33
#
_entry.id   7156beba13523b11ead3852cb5d56b33
#
_cell.length_a   1.000
_cell.length_b   1.000
_cell.length_c   1.000
_cell.angle_alpha   90.00
_cell.angle_beta   90.00
_cell.angle_gamma   90.00
#
_symmetry.space_group_name_H-M   'P 1'
#
loop_
_entity.id
_entity.type
_entity.pdbx_description
1 polymer ?
#
loop_
_entity_poly.entity_id
_entity_poly.type
_entity_poly.pdbx_seq_one_letter_code
_entity_poly.pdbx_strand_id
1 'polypeptide(L)'
;LQTVATQRLTAVNYRLLATEVMDTLQRDSRVRAELVRSIGAKADFGHMKVLADRSTMPADVAAMVHRLYSPHEVVINEDVLSFDVAAFQVDLICVPPIEYDTARDYLAFNVLGSLMGRTANRMGFKYGHSGLRYKLRDGDFLVADIPVTTKMAAAFDFLGYDYRRFTESFHALEDVFFYAASSTYFDPVAYLLQARGYRDRACYQKRQNYRFFIEWLKTTGTAAGSSAGLQREHHLQRAMSQFPDFADALKRSQEAFAGSRRRKQIFNGQIVAELTGLEGEALGQLMRRLHDAYPGGRPEFVAWLDQLQDHELAVLHAYIEDMAIDASVRTKSLHSTSD
;
A
#
# COMPACT_ATOMS: atom_id res chain seq x y z
N LEU A 1 -14.68 -11.85 -1.50
CA LEU A 1 -13.77 -13.00 -1.58
C LEU A 1 -14.62 -14.24 -1.82
N GLN A 2 -14.39 -14.93 -2.92
CA GLN A 2 -14.91 -16.26 -3.15
C GLN A 2 -14.11 -17.19 -2.22
N THR A 3 -14.77 -17.81 -1.26
CA THR A 3 -14.13 -18.68 -0.27
C THR A 3 -14.39 -20.12 -0.67
N VAL A 4 -13.38 -20.96 -0.49
CA VAL A 4 -13.48 -22.40 -0.64
C VAL A 4 -14.54 -22.93 0.34
N ALA A 5 -15.42 -23.84 -0.11
CA ALA A 5 -16.47 -24.42 0.72
C ALA A 5 -15.86 -25.37 1.76
N THR A 6 -15.95 -25.03 3.05
CA THR A 6 -15.25 -25.76 4.12
C THR A 6 -16.05 -25.83 5.42
N GLN A 7 -15.65 -26.78 6.29
CA GLN A 7 -16.17 -26.91 7.65
C GLN A 7 -15.27 -26.17 8.66
N ARG A 8 -15.80 -25.98 9.88
CA ARG A 8 -15.03 -25.45 10.99
C ARG A 8 -14.34 -26.61 11.73
N LEU A 9 -13.13 -26.34 12.25
CA LEU A 9 -12.41 -27.31 13.08
C LEU A 9 -12.35 -26.85 14.53
N THR A 10 -12.44 -27.79 15.45
CA THR A 10 -12.11 -27.56 16.86
C THR A 10 -10.63 -27.19 17.02
N ALA A 11 -10.26 -26.55 18.12
CA ALA A 11 -8.87 -26.16 18.39
C ALA A 11 -7.88 -27.35 18.38
N VAL A 12 -8.33 -28.55 18.78
CA VAL A 12 -7.51 -29.78 18.76
C VAL A 12 -7.24 -30.21 17.32
N ASN A 13 -8.29 -30.38 16.52
CA ASN A 13 -8.18 -30.81 15.12
C ASN A 13 -7.44 -29.78 14.27
N TYR A 14 -7.66 -28.48 14.56
CA TYR A 14 -6.91 -27.41 13.90
C TYR A 14 -5.40 -27.53 14.14
N ARG A 15 -4.96 -27.78 15.38
CA ARG A 15 -3.52 -27.92 15.70
C ARG A 15 -2.89 -29.11 14.99
N LEU A 16 -3.61 -30.26 14.94
CA LEU A 16 -3.14 -31.45 14.24
C LEU A 16 -2.97 -31.16 12.74
N LEU A 17 -4.00 -30.61 12.12
CA LEU A 17 -3.95 -30.26 10.69
C LEU A 17 -2.90 -29.18 10.40
N ALA A 18 -2.74 -28.21 11.29
CA ALA A 18 -1.73 -27.16 11.13
C ALA A 18 -0.31 -27.72 11.16
N THR A 19 -0.02 -28.67 12.04
CA THR A 19 1.26 -29.38 12.07
C THR A 19 1.48 -30.12 10.77
N GLU A 20 0.51 -30.91 10.30
CA GLU A 20 0.58 -31.66 9.05
C GLU A 20 0.83 -30.76 7.84
N VAL A 21 0.06 -29.67 7.72
CA VAL A 21 0.19 -28.69 6.62
C VAL A 21 1.57 -28.05 6.63
N MET A 22 2.04 -27.59 7.79
CA MET A 22 3.35 -26.95 7.89
C MET A 22 4.50 -27.91 7.66
N ASP A 23 4.45 -29.11 8.19
CA ASP A 23 5.46 -30.14 7.98
C ASP A 23 5.57 -30.54 6.52
N THR A 24 4.42 -30.69 5.83
CA THR A 24 4.37 -31.02 4.42
C THR A 24 4.98 -29.89 3.58
N LEU A 25 4.61 -28.66 3.85
CA LEU A 25 5.10 -27.49 3.13
C LEU A 25 6.63 -27.30 3.30
N GLN A 26 7.15 -27.47 4.52
CA GLN A 26 8.56 -27.25 4.83
C GLN A 26 9.48 -28.36 4.37
N ARG A 27 9.04 -29.64 4.46
CA ARG A 27 9.86 -30.79 4.06
C ARG A 27 10.03 -30.89 2.54
N ASP A 28 8.97 -30.62 1.81
CA ASP A 28 8.91 -30.94 0.38
C ASP A 28 9.29 -29.78 -0.53
N SER A 29 9.17 -28.54 -0.06
CA SER A 29 9.31 -27.34 -0.90
C SER A 29 10.43 -26.39 -0.51
N ARG A 30 11.08 -26.57 0.64
CA ARG A 30 12.04 -25.60 1.22
C ARG A 30 11.48 -24.16 1.35
N VAL A 31 10.16 -24.05 1.42
CA VAL A 31 9.47 -22.76 1.54
C VAL A 31 9.69 -22.19 2.93
N ARG A 32 10.09 -20.92 3.01
CA ARG A 32 10.03 -20.18 4.27
C ARG A 32 8.60 -19.79 4.53
N ALA A 33 7.95 -20.47 5.48
CA ALA A 33 6.57 -20.21 5.84
C ALA A 33 6.35 -20.38 7.35
N GLU A 34 5.33 -19.69 7.86
CA GLU A 34 4.90 -19.81 9.26
C GLU A 34 3.38 -19.63 9.39
N LEU A 35 2.82 -20.23 10.45
CA LEU A 35 1.42 -19.99 10.80
C LEU A 35 1.23 -18.58 11.32
N VAL A 36 0.22 -17.89 10.84
CA VAL A 36 -0.17 -16.58 11.39
C VAL A 36 -0.69 -16.76 12.81
N ARG A 37 -0.14 -16.01 13.75
CA ARG A 37 -0.50 -16.08 15.17
C ARG A 37 -1.98 -15.81 15.41
N SER A 38 -2.60 -16.62 16.26
CA SER A 38 -4.00 -16.48 16.69
C SER A 38 -4.09 -16.35 18.21
N ILE A 39 -5.26 -15.97 18.72
CA ILE A 39 -5.53 -15.93 20.17
C ILE A 39 -5.55 -17.33 20.77
N GLY A 40 -5.05 -17.47 22.02
CA GLY A 40 -4.85 -18.78 22.68
C GLY A 40 -6.14 -19.55 22.97
N ALA A 41 -7.18 -18.87 23.44
CA ALA A 41 -8.46 -19.48 23.84
C ALA A 41 -9.48 -19.63 22.70
N LYS A 42 -9.03 -19.59 21.46
CA LYS A 42 -9.92 -19.77 20.30
C LYS A 42 -10.44 -21.22 20.24
N ALA A 43 -11.75 -21.41 20.43
CA ALA A 43 -12.36 -22.73 20.52
C ALA A 43 -12.45 -23.45 19.18
N ASP A 44 -12.67 -22.70 18.09
CA ASP A 44 -12.82 -23.24 16.74
C ASP A 44 -12.26 -22.32 15.68
N PHE A 45 -11.95 -22.86 14.53
CA PHE A 45 -11.31 -22.20 13.41
C PHE A 45 -12.10 -22.41 12.11
N GLY A 46 -12.35 -21.34 11.35
CA GLY A 46 -13.00 -21.44 10.02
C GLY A 46 -12.01 -21.52 8.87
N HIS A 47 -10.76 -21.12 9.08
CA HIS A 47 -9.67 -21.20 8.12
C HIS A 47 -8.32 -21.13 8.82
N MET A 48 -7.28 -21.56 8.13
CA MET A 48 -5.87 -21.45 8.52
C MET A 48 -5.21 -20.38 7.66
N LYS A 49 -4.35 -19.56 8.25
CA LYS A 49 -3.52 -18.61 7.51
C LYS A 49 -2.05 -18.98 7.64
N VAL A 50 -1.40 -19.18 6.52
CA VAL A 50 0.03 -19.46 6.41
C VAL A 50 0.67 -18.29 5.66
N LEU A 51 1.61 -17.62 6.31
CA LEU A 51 2.44 -16.61 5.67
C LEU A 51 3.63 -17.29 5.01
N ALA A 52 3.91 -16.96 3.75
CA ALA A 52 5.04 -17.52 3.00
C ALA A 52 5.87 -16.41 2.34
N ASP A 53 7.18 -16.63 2.30
CA ASP A 53 8.12 -15.79 1.58
C ASP A 53 8.07 -16.11 0.08
N ARG A 54 7.62 -15.15 -0.73
CA ARG A 54 7.45 -15.29 -2.17
C ARG A 54 8.75 -15.72 -2.88
N SER A 55 9.92 -15.31 -2.39
CA SER A 55 11.20 -15.64 -3.01
C SER A 55 11.59 -17.11 -2.85
N THR A 56 11.00 -17.81 -1.88
CA THR A 56 11.22 -19.24 -1.63
C THR A 56 10.15 -20.11 -2.31
N MET A 57 9.13 -19.50 -2.92
CA MET A 57 8.06 -20.20 -3.60
C MET A 57 8.42 -20.55 -5.03
N PRO A 58 7.95 -21.69 -5.57
CA PRO A 58 8.08 -22.00 -6.99
C PRO A 58 7.29 -21.00 -7.85
N ALA A 59 7.63 -20.92 -9.13
CA ALA A 59 6.92 -20.06 -10.09
C ALA A 59 5.43 -20.39 -10.17
N ASP A 60 5.07 -21.69 -10.17
CA ASP A 60 3.70 -22.16 -10.12
C ASP A 60 3.35 -22.68 -8.72
N VAL A 61 2.85 -21.79 -7.88
CA VAL A 61 2.42 -22.09 -6.51
C VAL A 61 1.17 -23.00 -6.51
N ALA A 62 0.28 -22.83 -7.49
CA ALA A 62 -0.93 -23.65 -7.57
C ALA A 62 -0.58 -25.11 -7.88
N ALA A 63 0.32 -25.36 -8.83
CA ALA A 63 0.81 -26.72 -9.12
C ALA A 63 1.50 -27.35 -7.89
N MET A 64 2.28 -26.58 -7.12
CA MET A 64 2.85 -27.05 -5.86
C MET A 64 1.76 -27.48 -4.87
N VAL A 65 0.74 -26.66 -4.66
CA VAL A 65 -0.36 -26.95 -3.74
C VAL A 65 -1.15 -28.17 -4.18
N HIS A 66 -1.45 -28.31 -5.48
CA HIS A 66 -2.09 -29.51 -6.01
C HIS A 66 -1.27 -30.78 -5.76
N ARG A 67 0.04 -30.71 -5.95
CA ARG A 67 0.95 -31.85 -5.72
C ARG A 67 1.03 -32.24 -4.25
N LEU A 68 1.07 -31.25 -3.33
CA LEU A 68 1.29 -31.49 -1.91
C LEU A 68 0.00 -31.89 -1.16
N TYR A 69 -1.13 -31.32 -1.53
CA TYR A 69 -2.36 -31.44 -0.73
C TYR A 69 -3.55 -32.03 -1.50
N SER A 70 -3.46 -32.16 -2.83
CA SER A 70 -4.56 -32.66 -3.68
C SER A 70 -5.91 -32.02 -3.36
N PRO A 71 -6.01 -30.66 -3.30
CA PRO A 71 -7.24 -29.98 -2.91
C PRO A 71 -8.34 -30.18 -3.95
N HIS A 72 -9.60 -30.11 -3.49
CA HIS A 72 -10.76 -30.13 -4.39
C HIS A 72 -10.93 -28.78 -5.09
N GLU A 73 -10.57 -27.69 -4.45
CA GLU A 73 -10.71 -26.33 -4.97
C GLU A 73 -9.50 -25.47 -4.64
N VAL A 74 -9.06 -24.67 -5.61
CA VAL A 74 -8.01 -23.64 -5.44
C VAL A 74 -8.52 -22.32 -5.98
N VAL A 75 -8.49 -21.28 -5.15
CA VAL A 75 -8.88 -19.90 -5.51
C VAL A 75 -7.69 -18.99 -5.33
N ILE A 76 -7.29 -18.26 -6.38
CA ILE A 76 -6.22 -17.29 -6.35
C ILE A 76 -6.82 -15.87 -6.34
N ASN A 77 -6.42 -15.07 -5.37
CA ASN A 77 -6.80 -13.69 -5.27
C ASN A 77 -5.58 -12.83 -4.87
N GLU A 78 -4.97 -12.19 -5.85
CA GLU A 78 -3.73 -11.42 -5.70
C GLU A 78 -2.62 -12.28 -5.08
N ASP A 79 -2.18 -11.93 -3.87
CA ASP A 79 -1.10 -12.61 -3.13
C ASP A 79 -1.59 -13.75 -2.23
N VAL A 80 -2.89 -14.07 -2.27
CA VAL A 80 -3.50 -15.11 -1.44
C VAL A 80 -3.97 -16.26 -2.32
N LEU A 81 -3.50 -17.46 -2.02
CA LEU A 81 -3.97 -18.70 -2.60
C LEU A 81 -4.74 -19.48 -1.54
N SER A 82 -6.06 -19.59 -1.70
CA SER A 82 -6.96 -20.32 -0.81
C SER A 82 -7.27 -21.69 -1.39
N PHE A 83 -7.13 -22.74 -0.59
CA PHE A 83 -7.41 -24.12 -0.97
C PHE A 83 -7.93 -24.92 0.21
N ASP A 84 -8.47 -26.10 -0.03
CA ASP A 84 -8.93 -27.01 1.01
C ASP A 84 -7.92 -28.12 1.30
N VAL A 85 -7.78 -28.45 2.58
CA VAL A 85 -7.10 -29.68 3.05
C VAL A 85 -8.05 -30.36 4.03
N ALA A 86 -8.44 -31.60 3.75
CA ALA A 86 -9.41 -32.34 4.54
C ALA A 86 -10.71 -31.54 4.78
N ALA A 87 -11.23 -30.91 3.75
CA ALA A 87 -12.42 -30.03 3.80
C ALA A 87 -12.25 -28.82 4.76
N PHE A 88 -11.03 -28.35 5.01
CA PHE A 88 -10.75 -27.16 5.80
C PHE A 88 -9.95 -26.15 4.96
N GLN A 89 -10.34 -24.88 5.00
CA GLN A 89 -9.70 -23.81 4.21
C GLN A 89 -8.32 -23.45 4.75
N VAL A 90 -7.33 -23.43 3.87
CA VAL A 90 -5.99 -22.91 4.10
C VAL A 90 -5.76 -21.73 3.16
N ASP A 91 -5.41 -20.58 3.73
CA ASP A 91 -5.02 -19.36 3.00
C ASP A 91 -3.50 -19.23 3.04
N LEU A 92 -2.83 -19.50 1.92
CA LEU A 92 -1.40 -19.28 1.75
C LEU A 92 -1.17 -17.86 1.24
N ILE A 93 -0.59 -17.01 2.09
CA ILE A 93 -0.37 -15.59 1.85
C ILE A 93 1.09 -15.39 1.47
N CYS A 94 1.35 -15.12 0.19
CA CYS A 94 2.70 -15.01 -0.37
C CYS A 94 3.12 -13.55 -0.44
N VAL A 95 4.11 -13.14 0.36
CA VAL A 95 4.59 -11.76 0.39
C VAL A 95 6.06 -11.65 -0.06
N PRO A 96 6.50 -10.51 -0.59
CA PRO A 96 7.91 -10.27 -0.85
C PRO A 96 8.76 -10.41 0.42
N PRO A 97 10.04 -10.86 0.33
CA PRO A 97 10.91 -11.04 1.50
C PRO A 97 11.01 -9.79 2.38
N ILE A 98 11.04 -8.62 1.76
CA ILE A 98 11.13 -7.33 2.46
C ILE A 98 9.89 -7.02 3.31
N GLU A 99 8.74 -7.60 2.99
CA GLU A 99 7.48 -7.42 3.71
C GLU A 99 7.17 -8.56 4.69
N TYR A 100 7.99 -9.62 4.75
CA TYR A 100 7.67 -10.83 5.50
C TYR A 100 7.45 -10.55 6.99
N ASP A 101 8.38 -9.86 7.65
CA ASP A 101 8.28 -9.56 9.07
C ASP A 101 7.15 -8.57 9.38
N THR A 102 6.91 -7.59 8.51
CA THR A 102 5.80 -6.64 8.68
C THR A 102 4.44 -7.31 8.46
N ALA A 103 4.34 -8.19 7.47
CA ALA A 103 3.13 -8.96 7.20
C ALA A 103 2.80 -9.93 8.34
N ARG A 104 3.81 -10.63 8.90
CA ARG A 104 3.67 -11.50 10.06
C ARG A 104 2.97 -10.79 11.21
N ASP A 105 3.45 -9.62 11.57
CA ASP A 105 2.94 -8.86 12.71
C ASP A 105 1.59 -8.18 12.40
N TYR A 106 1.40 -7.70 11.16
CA TYR A 106 0.13 -7.11 10.74
C TYR A 106 -1.03 -8.13 10.68
N LEU A 107 -0.74 -9.34 10.21
CA LEU A 107 -1.75 -10.40 10.05
C LEU A 107 -2.08 -11.10 11.39
N ALA A 108 -1.20 -10.98 12.39
CA ALA A 108 -1.38 -11.61 13.69
C ALA A 108 -2.69 -11.19 14.36
N PHE A 109 -3.27 -12.14 15.13
CA PHE A 109 -4.47 -11.93 15.95
C PHE A 109 -5.70 -11.40 15.20
N ASN A 110 -5.81 -11.75 13.91
CA ASN A 110 -6.97 -11.50 13.05
C ASN A 110 -7.31 -10.01 12.89
N VAL A 111 -8.17 -9.45 13.77
CA VAL A 111 -8.70 -8.08 13.64
C VAL A 111 -7.70 -7.00 14.06
N LEU A 112 -6.67 -7.34 14.84
CA LEU A 112 -5.78 -6.38 15.50
C LEU A 112 -5.11 -5.42 14.52
N GLY A 113 -4.47 -5.94 13.47
CA GLY A 113 -3.83 -5.10 12.46
C GLY A 113 -4.78 -4.08 11.82
N SER A 114 -6.04 -4.48 11.59
CA SER A 114 -7.07 -3.57 11.08
C SER A 114 -7.48 -2.50 12.10
N LEU A 115 -7.53 -2.84 13.40
CA LEU A 115 -7.83 -1.88 14.47
C LEU A 115 -6.68 -0.87 14.63
N MET A 116 -5.45 -1.33 14.71
CA MET A 116 -4.26 -0.46 14.74
C MET A 116 -4.15 0.42 13.49
N GLY A 117 -4.51 -0.12 12.32
CA GLY A 117 -4.59 0.65 11.08
C GLY A 117 -5.58 1.83 11.14
N ARG A 118 -6.59 1.76 12.01
CA ARG A 118 -7.50 2.89 12.24
C ARG A 118 -6.84 4.01 13.05
N THR A 119 -6.10 3.64 14.10
CA THR A 119 -5.29 4.61 14.85
C THR A 119 -4.29 5.30 13.91
N ALA A 120 -3.54 4.52 13.11
CA ALA A 120 -2.59 5.07 12.13
C ALA A 120 -3.28 6.01 11.13
N ASN A 121 -4.46 5.64 10.60
CA ASN A 121 -5.20 6.48 9.65
C ASN A 121 -5.67 7.80 10.27
N ARG A 122 -6.08 7.79 11.54
CA ARG A 122 -6.42 9.00 12.29
C ARG A 122 -5.23 9.95 12.39
N MET A 123 -4.04 9.40 12.61
CA MET A 123 -2.77 10.14 12.66
C MET A 123 -2.28 10.61 11.28
N GLY A 124 -2.90 10.18 10.17
CA GLY A 124 -2.51 10.52 8.80
C GLY A 124 -1.61 9.50 8.10
N PHE A 125 -1.44 8.31 8.69
CA PHE A 125 -0.58 7.24 8.17
C PHE A 125 -1.38 6.00 7.76
N LYS A 126 -0.75 5.10 7.01
CA LYS A 126 -1.25 3.77 6.69
C LYS A 126 -0.39 2.74 7.39
N TYR A 127 -0.99 1.90 8.21
CA TYR A 127 -0.38 0.69 8.76
C TYR A 127 -0.95 -0.53 8.04
N GLY A 128 -0.09 -1.42 7.56
CA GLY A 128 -0.46 -2.59 6.76
C GLY A 128 0.64 -3.64 6.72
N HIS A 129 0.49 -4.65 5.85
CA HIS A 129 1.47 -5.72 5.69
C HIS A 129 2.86 -5.22 5.23
N SER A 130 2.94 -4.09 4.56
CA SER A 130 4.19 -3.44 4.16
C SER A 130 4.72 -2.43 5.21
N GLY A 131 4.27 -2.51 6.46
CA GLY A 131 4.72 -1.66 7.57
C GLY A 131 3.93 -0.35 7.70
N LEU A 132 4.58 0.66 8.28
CA LEU A 132 4.01 2.00 8.44
C LEU A 132 4.41 2.86 7.23
N ARG A 133 3.41 3.50 6.59
CA ARG A 133 3.56 4.25 5.35
C ARG A 133 2.85 5.60 5.43
N TYR A 134 3.33 6.56 4.66
CA TYR A 134 2.70 7.86 4.47
C TYR A 134 2.28 8.04 3.01
N LYS A 135 1.04 8.47 2.80
CA LYS A 135 0.52 8.77 1.46
C LYS A 135 0.56 10.27 1.22
N LEU A 136 1.59 10.73 0.49
CA LEU A 136 1.65 12.09 0.00
C LEU A 136 0.56 12.29 -1.06
N ARG A 137 -0.30 13.30 -0.86
CA ARG A 137 -1.41 13.61 -1.77
C ARG A 137 -1.43 15.09 -2.15
N ASP A 138 -1.96 15.35 -3.35
CA ASP A 138 -2.39 16.68 -3.80
C ASP A 138 -3.90 16.58 -4.10
N GLY A 139 -4.73 17.07 -3.19
CA GLY A 139 -6.17 16.76 -3.20
C GLY A 139 -6.43 15.26 -3.15
N ASP A 140 -7.19 14.73 -4.11
CA ASP A 140 -7.47 13.30 -4.24
C ASP A 140 -6.36 12.51 -4.94
N PHE A 141 -5.41 13.19 -5.61
CA PHE A 141 -4.33 12.55 -6.35
C PHE A 141 -3.26 12.00 -5.41
N LEU A 142 -2.89 10.73 -5.58
CA LEU A 142 -1.78 10.10 -4.86
C LEU A 142 -0.47 10.45 -5.57
N VAL A 143 0.34 11.32 -4.94
CA VAL A 143 1.66 11.72 -5.44
C VAL A 143 2.69 10.62 -5.19
N ALA A 144 2.76 10.13 -3.94
CA ALA A 144 3.68 9.07 -3.55
C ALA A 144 3.13 8.26 -2.37
N ASP A 145 3.49 6.98 -2.30
CA ASP A 145 3.28 6.10 -1.14
C ASP A 145 4.65 5.80 -0.53
N ILE A 146 5.01 6.50 0.56
CA ILE A 146 6.35 6.59 1.12
C ILE A 146 6.44 5.68 2.35
N PRO A 147 7.40 4.74 2.42
CA PRO A 147 7.64 3.97 3.64
C PRO A 147 8.14 4.88 4.76
N VAL A 148 7.51 4.80 5.94
CA VAL A 148 7.98 5.45 7.16
C VAL A 148 8.95 4.55 7.88
N THR A 149 8.53 3.31 8.13
CA THR A 149 9.40 2.25 8.68
C THR A 149 8.81 0.86 8.44
N THR A 150 9.69 -0.09 8.22
CA THR A 150 9.41 -1.54 8.23
C THR A 150 9.83 -2.20 9.55
N LYS A 151 10.47 -1.45 10.45
CA LYS A 151 10.84 -1.93 11.80
C LYS A 151 9.59 -1.89 12.68
N MET A 152 8.98 -3.05 12.94
CA MET A 152 7.66 -3.11 13.59
C MET A 152 7.68 -2.55 15.01
N ALA A 153 8.72 -2.81 15.80
CA ALA A 153 8.83 -2.21 17.14
C ALA A 153 8.78 -0.67 17.09
N ALA A 154 9.45 -0.04 16.12
CA ALA A 154 9.43 1.40 15.94
C ALA A 154 8.07 1.91 15.41
N ALA A 155 7.40 1.13 14.54
CA ALA A 155 6.06 1.45 14.08
C ALA A 155 5.04 1.41 15.23
N PHE A 156 5.12 0.41 16.09
CA PHE A 156 4.24 0.27 17.28
C PHE A 156 4.47 1.41 18.27
N ASP A 157 5.73 1.71 18.59
CA ASP A 157 6.08 2.84 19.47
C ASP A 157 5.54 4.17 18.90
N PHE A 158 5.75 4.41 17.62
CA PHE A 158 5.19 5.60 16.94
C PHE A 158 3.66 5.65 17.02
N LEU A 159 2.97 4.53 16.91
CA LEU A 159 1.51 4.44 17.03
C LEU A 159 1.02 4.38 18.49
N GLY A 160 1.93 4.46 19.49
CA GLY A 160 1.61 4.47 20.91
C GLY A 160 1.26 3.10 21.47
N TYR A 161 1.77 2.01 20.89
CA TYR A 161 1.57 0.64 21.36
C TYR A 161 2.85 0.03 21.94
N ASP A 162 2.70 -0.83 22.95
CA ASP A 162 3.80 -1.62 23.50
C ASP A 162 4.06 -2.86 22.65
N TYR A 163 5.16 -2.86 21.87
CA TYR A 163 5.55 -3.98 21.03
C TYR A 163 5.90 -5.24 21.83
N ARG A 164 6.51 -5.10 23.03
CA ARG A 164 6.83 -6.23 23.90
C ARG A 164 5.54 -6.97 24.30
N ARG A 165 4.52 -6.24 24.78
CA ARG A 165 3.22 -6.83 25.13
C ARG A 165 2.58 -7.54 23.94
N PHE A 166 2.71 -7.00 22.73
CA PHE A 166 2.25 -7.66 21.49
C PHE A 166 2.98 -8.99 21.24
N THR A 167 4.29 -9.08 21.52
CA THR A 167 5.08 -10.33 21.32
C THR A 167 4.71 -11.43 22.32
N GLU A 168 4.22 -11.09 23.50
CA GLU A 168 3.76 -12.04 24.53
C GLU A 168 2.48 -12.80 24.15
N SER A 169 1.82 -12.41 23.06
CA SER A 169 0.56 -12.99 22.59
C SER A 169 -0.67 -12.59 23.43
N PHE A 170 -1.83 -13.03 22.96
CA PHE A 170 -3.12 -12.77 23.62
C PHE A 170 -3.86 -14.07 23.84
N HIS A 171 -4.50 -14.21 25.00
CA HIS A 171 -5.26 -15.39 25.35
C HIS A 171 -6.68 -15.31 24.79
N ALA A 172 -7.40 -14.20 25.05
CA ALA A 172 -8.78 -13.98 24.65
C ALA A 172 -8.93 -12.88 23.59
N LEU A 173 -10.08 -12.81 22.94
CA LEU A 173 -10.40 -11.75 21.99
C LEU A 173 -10.48 -10.37 22.66
N GLU A 174 -10.92 -10.34 23.91
CA GLU A 174 -10.97 -9.13 24.73
C GLU A 174 -9.57 -8.55 25.00
N ASP A 175 -8.56 -9.39 25.21
CA ASP A 175 -7.17 -8.93 25.35
C ASP A 175 -6.70 -8.17 24.10
N VAL A 176 -7.11 -8.64 22.91
CA VAL A 176 -6.85 -7.96 21.65
C VAL A 176 -7.55 -6.60 21.59
N PHE A 177 -8.78 -6.52 22.13
CA PHE A 177 -9.53 -5.27 22.17
C PHE A 177 -8.93 -4.26 23.15
N PHE A 178 -8.56 -4.71 24.37
CA PHE A 178 -7.83 -3.89 25.33
C PHE A 178 -6.52 -3.38 24.75
N TYR A 179 -5.77 -4.25 24.06
CA TYR A 179 -4.53 -3.85 23.43
C TYR A 179 -4.77 -2.85 22.28
N ALA A 180 -5.78 -3.05 21.43
CA ALA A 180 -6.12 -2.10 20.37
C ALA A 180 -6.52 -0.72 20.92
N ALA A 181 -7.11 -0.66 22.11
CA ALA A 181 -7.49 0.57 22.80
C ALA A 181 -6.39 1.16 23.68
N SER A 182 -5.26 0.48 23.88
CA SER A 182 -4.17 0.92 24.76
C SER A 182 -3.29 2.03 24.19
N SER A 183 -3.39 2.31 22.89
CA SER A 183 -2.61 3.39 22.28
C SER A 183 -2.96 4.75 22.91
N THR A 184 -1.95 5.57 23.15
CA THR A 184 -2.12 6.98 23.59
C THR A 184 -2.82 7.84 22.53
N TYR A 185 -2.91 7.33 21.29
CA TYR A 185 -3.59 7.99 20.14
C TYR A 185 -4.93 7.33 19.80
N PHE A 186 -5.40 6.44 20.68
CA PHE A 186 -6.68 5.79 20.49
C PHE A 186 -7.83 6.81 20.56
N ASP A 187 -8.69 6.81 19.54
CA ASP A 187 -9.90 7.61 19.48
C ASP A 187 -11.08 6.71 19.11
N PRO A 188 -11.98 6.39 20.05
CA PRO A 188 -13.10 5.50 19.79
C PRO A 188 -14.02 5.99 18.67
N VAL A 189 -14.12 7.31 18.43
CA VAL A 189 -14.93 7.89 17.34
C VAL A 189 -14.44 7.41 15.97
N ALA A 190 -13.14 7.17 15.79
CA ALA A 190 -12.56 6.67 14.54
C ALA A 190 -13.08 5.28 14.14
N TYR A 191 -13.65 4.53 15.07
CA TYR A 191 -14.16 3.17 14.87
C TYR A 191 -15.66 3.13 14.62
N LEU A 192 -16.41 4.17 14.99
CA LEU A 192 -17.85 4.21 14.80
C LEU A 192 -18.22 4.21 13.32
N LEU A 193 -19.21 3.39 12.96
CA LEU A 193 -19.62 3.22 11.56
C LEU A 193 -20.25 4.48 10.94
N GLN A 194 -20.83 5.35 11.78
CA GLN A 194 -21.46 6.61 11.33
C GLN A 194 -20.45 7.60 10.75
N ALA A 195 -19.17 7.53 11.16
CA ALA A 195 -18.09 8.37 10.65
C ALA A 195 -17.57 7.95 9.26
N ARG A 196 -18.22 7.00 8.57
CA ARG A 196 -17.69 6.35 7.36
C ARG A 196 -18.57 6.51 6.14
N GLY A 197 -17.94 6.47 4.96
CA GLY A 197 -18.63 6.35 3.69
C GLY A 197 -19.39 5.01 3.56
N TYR A 198 -20.38 4.97 2.66
CA TYR A 198 -21.27 3.81 2.46
C TYR A 198 -20.53 2.48 2.21
N ARG A 199 -19.50 2.50 1.34
CA ARG A 199 -18.72 1.29 0.99
C ARG A 199 -17.96 0.71 2.18
N ASP A 200 -17.36 1.57 2.99
CA ASP A 200 -16.64 1.16 4.19
C ASP A 200 -17.58 0.53 5.23
N ARG A 201 -18.76 1.13 5.45
CA ARG A 201 -19.77 0.60 6.36
C ARG A 201 -20.18 -0.81 5.98
N ALA A 202 -20.50 -1.06 4.71
CA ALA A 202 -20.91 -2.38 4.21
C ALA A 202 -19.80 -3.44 4.40
N CYS A 203 -18.53 -3.08 4.19
CA CYS A 203 -17.40 -3.99 4.38
C CYS A 203 -17.21 -4.37 5.86
N TYR A 204 -17.27 -3.38 6.78
CA TYR A 204 -17.03 -3.63 8.21
C TYR A 204 -18.21 -4.30 8.93
N GLN A 205 -19.43 -4.05 8.48
CA GLN A 205 -20.62 -4.77 9.02
C GLN A 205 -20.53 -6.28 8.79
N LYS A 206 -19.87 -6.75 7.74
CA LYS A 206 -19.66 -8.18 7.46
C LYS A 206 -18.56 -8.82 8.33
N ARG A 207 -17.70 -8.04 8.99
CA ARG A 207 -16.58 -8.54 9.80
C ARG A 207 -16.99 -8.74 11.26
N GLN A 208 -17.27 -9.97 11.64
CA GLN A 208 -17.77 -10.33 12.97
C GLN A 208 -16.93 -9.78 14.13
N ASN A 209 -15.60 -9.95 14.11
CA ASN A 209 -14.72 -9.48 15.18
C ASN A 209 -14.67 -7.95 15.28
N TYR A 210 -14.88 -7.24 14.15
CA TYR A 210 -15.00 -5.79 14.20
C TYR A 210 -16.31 -5.36 14.88
N ARG A 211 -17.41 -6.05 14.62
CA ARG A 211 -18.69 -5.80 15.33
C ARG A 211 -18.56 -6.05 16.82
N PHE A 212 -17.89 -7.14 17.21
CA PHE A 212 -17.62 -7.42 18.63
C PHE A 212 -16.78 -6.32 19.27
N PHE A 213 -15.79 -5.78 18.58
CA PHE A 213 -15.02 -4.63 19.06
C PHE A 213 -15.91 -3.39 19.28
N ILE A 214 -16.80 -3.08 18.36
CA ILE A 214 -17.74 -1.94 18.51
C ILE A 214 -18.68 -2.14 19.70
N GLU A 215 -19.22 -3.33 19.90
CA GLU A 215 -20.07 -3.63 21.07
C GLU A 215 -19.26 -3.55 22.37
N TRP A 216 -18.04 -4.07 22.38
CA TRP A 216 -17.13 -3.94 23.51
C TRP A 216 -16.83 -2.48 23.85
N LEU A 217 -16.59 -1.61 22.86
CA LEU A 217 -16.40 -0.17 23.09
C LEU A 217 -17.63 0.49 23.75
N LYS A 218 -18.84 0.10 23.36
CA LYS A 218 -20.06 0.65 23.94
C LYS A 218 -20.24 0.22 25.39
N THR A 219 -19.91 -1.03 25.72
CA THR A 219 -20.11 -1.61 27.06
C THR A 219 -19.05 -1.17 28.07
N THR A 220 -17.82 -0.93 27.62
CA THR A 220 -16.69 -0.55 28.50
C THR A 220 -16.62 0.96 28.79
N GLY A 221 -17.50 1.76 28.20
CA GLY A 221 -17.51 3.22 28.42
C GLY A 221 -16.28 3.95 27.87
N THR A 222 -15.40 3.26 27.15
CA THR A 222 -14.22 3.83 26.48
C THR A 222 -14.60 4.83 25.36
N ALA A 223 -15.89 5.04 25.12
CA ALA A 223 -16.42 6.00 24.15
C ALA A 223 -16.14 7.47 24.50
N ALA A 224 -15.71 7.79 25.72
CA ALA A 224 -15.37 9.14 26.18
C ALA A 224 -13.88 9.46 25.93
N GLY A 225 -13.36 9.18 24.75
CA GLY A 225 -12.04 9.61 24.35
C GLY A 225 -12.03 11.12 24.08
N SER A 226 -11.09 11.82 24.67
CA SER A 226 -10.81 13.21 24.34
C SER A 226 -10.54 13.32 22.84
N SER A 227 -11.43 13.97 22.13
CA SER A 227 -11.20 14.46 20.76
C SER A 227 -10.27 15.67 20.79
N ALA A 228 -9.18 15.61 21.55
CA ALA A 228 -8.08 16.53 21.36
C ALA A 228 -7.64 16.30 19.91
N GLY A 229 -8.04 17.17 19.01
CA GLY A 229 -7.78 17.11 17.59
C GLY A 229 -6.29 16.97 17.35
N LEU A 230 -5.85 15.72 17.29
CA LEU A 230 -4.48 15.41 16.95
C LEU A 230 -4.30 15.89 15.51
N GLN A 231 -3.68 17.08 15.40
CA GLN A 231 -3.40 17.67 14.11
C GLN A 231 -2.47 16.70 13.37
N ARG A 232 -2.90 16.19 12.23
CA ARG A 232 -2.10 15.27 11.38
C ARG A 232 -0.72 15.84 11.12
N GLU A 233 -0.62 17.14 11.02
CA GLU A 233 0.64 17.87 10.86
C GLU A 233 1.61 17.61 12.02
N HIS A 234 1.15 17.65 13.26
CA HIS A 234 1.99 17.33 14.42
C HIS A 234 2.56 15.90 14.34
N HIS A 235 1.73 14.92 13.91
CA HIS A 235 2.21 13.55 13.72
C HIS A 235 3.19 13.43 12.56
N LEU A 236 2.99 14.19 11.48
CA LEU A 236 3.93 14.24 10.37
C LEU A 236 5.30 14.77 10.82
N GLN A 237 5.33 15.88 11.56
CA GLN A 237 6.58 16.45 12.11
C GLN A 237 7.27 15.46 13.05
N ARG A 238 6.52 14.78 13.92
CA ARG A 238 7.07 13.74 14.78
C ARG A 238 7.65 12.57 13.98
N ALA A 239 6.98 12.12 12.91
CA ALA A 239 7.49 11.08 12.04
C ALA A 239 8.78 11.48 11.35
N MET A 240 8.86 12.71 10.82
CA MET A 240 10.08 13.24 10.20
C MET A 240 11.25 13.32 11.19
N SER A 241 10.98 13.68 12.45
CA SER A 241 12.01 13.70 13.50
C SER A 241 12.47 12.30 13.93
N GLN A 242 11.53 11.34 14.03
CA GLN A 242 11.83 9.99 14.50
C GLN A 242 12.41 9.07 13.41
N PHE A 243 12.11 9.35 12.14
CA PHE A 243 12.51 8.55 10.98
C PHE A 243 13.20 9.41 9.91
N PRO A 244 14.53 9.65 10.03
CA PRO A 244 15.25 10.53 9.08
C PRO A 244 15.16 10.09 7.63
N ASP A 245 15.25 8.78 7.34
CA ASP A 245 15.13 8.24 5.98
C ASP A 245 13.75 8.56 5.35
N PHE A 246 12.70 8.55 6.17
CA PHE A 246 11.36 8.98 5.74
C PHE A 246 11.33 10.48 5.46
N ALA A 247 11.93 11.31 6.32
CA ALA A 247 11.97 12.76 6.12
C ALA A 247 12.64 13.11 4.79
N ASP A 248 13.77 12.48 4.48
CA ASP A 248 14.48 12.66 3.22
C ASP A 248 13.67 12.16 2.01
N ALA A 249 13.01 11.00 2.13
CA ALA A 249 12.15 10.47 1.07
C ALA A 249 10.93 11.36 0.81
N LEU A 250 10.34 11.91 1.87
CA LEU A 250 9.23 12.85 1.77
C LEU A 250 9.66 14.14 1.05
N LYS A 251 10.78 14.72 1.46
CA LYS A 251 11.33 15.92 0.84
C LYS A 251 11.60 15.70 -0.64
N ARG A 252 12.31 14.64 -1.01
CA ARG A 252 12.56 14.29 -2.43
C ARG A 252 11.27 14.12 -3.23
N SER A 253 10.24 13.48 -2.65
CA SER A 253 8.97 13.28 -3.33
C SER A 253 8.21 14.59 -3.55
N GLN A 254 8.26 15.51 -2.58
CA GLN A 254 7.67 16.84 -2.68
C GLN A 254 8.38 17.70 -3.73
N GLU A 255 9.71 17.71 -3.74
CA GLU A 255 10.52 18.43 -4.72
C GLU A 255 10.29 17.90 -6.15
N ALA A 256 10.29 16.57 -6.33
CA ALA A 256 10.01 15.95 -7.62
C ALA A 256 8.60 16.26 -8.13
N PHE A 257 7.61 16.28 -7.24
CA PHE A 257 6.25 16.65 -7.60
C PHE A 257 6.13 18.14 -7.96
N ALA A 258 6.73 19.03 -7.16
CA ALA A 258 6.76 20.45 -7.45
C ALA A 258 7.44 20.74 -8.80
N GLY A 259 8.58 20.12 -9.08
CA GLY A 259 9.27 20.20 -10.38
C GLY A 259 8.39 19.70 -11.53
N SER A 260 7.75 18.54 -11.38
CA SER A 260 6.83 18.02 -12.40
C SER A 260 5.64 18.94 -12.67
N ARG A 261 5.08 19.55 -11.63
CA ARG A 261 3.97 20.49 -11.72
C ARG A 261 4.41 21.78 -12.42
N ARG A 262 5.58 22.31 -12.07
CA ARG A 262 6.16 23.49 -12.70
C ARG A 262 6.45 23.24 -14.19
N ARG A 263 7.09 22.11 -14.53
CA ARG A 263 7.30 21.74 -15.95
C ARG A 263 6.01 21.75 -16.77
N LYS A 264 4.91 21.17 -16.24
CA LYS A 264 3.62 21.19 -16.92
C LYS A 264 3.03 22.59 -17.08
N GLN A 265 3.38 23.53 -16.19
CA GLN A 265 2.94 24.93 -16.30
C GLN A 265 3.72 25.70 -17.37
N ILE A 266 5.01 25.42 -17.59
CA ILE A 266 5.85 26.13 -18.55
C ILE A 266 5.97 25.43 -19.90
N PHE A 267 5.74 24.10 -19.96
CA PHE A 267 5.82 23.29 -21.16
C PHE A 267 4.76 22.18 -21.19
N ASN A 268 3.81 22.32 -22.07
CA ASN A 268 2.78 21.33 -22.38
C ASN A 268 2.25 21.54 -23.79
N GLY A 269 1.45 20.57 -24.30
CA GLY A 269 0.92 20.65 -25.67
C GLY A 269 0.09 21.90 -25.95
N GLN A 270 -0.63 22.43 -24.96
CA GLN A 270 -1.44 23.65 -25.13
C GLN A 270 -0.53 24.87 -25.34
N ILE A 271 0.50 25.05 -24.52
CA ILE A 271 1.45 26.17 -24.65
C ILE A 271 2.15 26.09 -26.00
N VAL A 272 2.61 24.89 -26.42
CA VAL A 272 3.26 24.70 -27.72
C VAL A 272 2.28 24.99 -28.86
N ALA A 273 1.01 24.60 -28.76
CA ALA A 273 -0.02 24.92 -29.72
C ALA A 273 -0.26 26.45 -29.84
N GLU A 274 -0.37 27.13 -28.68
CA GLU A 274 -0.54 28.59 -28.62
C GLU A 274 0.61 29.37 -29.27
N LEU A 275 1.87 28.90 -29.06
CA LEU A 275 3.06 29.54 -29.59
C LEU A 275 3.24 29.27 -31.11
N THR A 276 2.84 28.11 -31.60
CA THR A 276 3.15 27.67 -32.97
C THR A 276 1.97 27.63 -33.93
N GLY A 277 0.72 27.67 -33.37
CA GLY A 277 -0.49 27.50 -34.16
C GLY A 277 -0.72 26.07 -34.67
N LEU A 278 0.09 25.08 -34.22
CA LEU A 278 -0.03 23.69 -34.66
C LEU A 278 -1.04 22.90 -33.80
N GLU A 279 -1.75 21.98 -34.47
CA GLU A 279 -2.76 21.12 -33.82
C GLU A 279 -2.59 19.66 -34.27
N GLY A 280 -3.27 18.75 -33.56
CA GLY A 280 -3.41 17.34 -33.94
C GLY A 280 -2.06 16.62 -34.09
N GLU A 281 -1.90 15.94 -35.23
CA GLU A 281 -0.69 15.13 -35.50
C GLU A 281 0.57 15.98 -35.63
N ALA A 282 0.48 17.16 -36.24
CA ALA A 282 1.62 18.08 -36.41
C ALA A 282 2.15 18.56 -35.06
N LEU A 283 1.28 18.91 -34.14
CA LEU A 283 1.67 19.23 -32.77
C LEU A 283 2.32 18.03 -32.05
N GLY A 284 1.77 16.84 -32.23
CA GLY A 284 2.35 15.61 -31.62
C GLY A 284 3.74 15.29 -32.18
N GLN A 285 4.00 15.55 -33.48
CA GLN A 285 5.32 15.41 -34.11
C GLN A 285 6.29 16.45 -33.55
N LEU A 286 5.88 17.72 -33.46
CA LEU A 286 6.72 18.78 -32.91
C LEU A 286 7.08 18.48 -31.45
N MET A 287 6.11 18.06 -30.60
CA MET A 287 6.36 17.69 -29.22
C MET A 287 7.43 16.58 -29.07
N ARG A 288 7.42 15.56 -29.93
CA ARG A 288 8.47 14.53 -29.94
C ARG A 288 9.83 15.13 -30.36
N ARG A 289 9.87 15.94 -31.43
CA ARG A 289 11.10 16.57 -31.89
C ARG A 289 11.73 17.49 -30.86
N LEU A 290 10.95 18.28 -30.13
CA LEU A 290 11.46 19.16 -29.07
C LEU A 290 12.25 18.37 -28.00
N HIS A 291 11.82 17.14 -27.71
CA HIS A 291 12.54 16.25 -26.79
C HIS A 291 13.77 15.60 -27.45
N ASP A 292 13.61 15.07 -28.68
CA ASP A 292 14.61 14.18 -29.28
C ASP A 292 15.78 14.97 -29.92
N ALA A 293 15.51 16.18 -30.40
CA ALA A 293 16.52 17.03 -31.01
C ALA A 293 17.32 17.90 -30.01
N TYR A 294 16.88 17.95 -28.75
CA TYR A 294 17.64 18.66 -27.72
C TYR A 294 19.00 17.97 -27.48
N PRO A 295 20.11 18.70 -27.28
CA PRO A 295 21.40 18.09 -26.96
C PRO A 295 21.32 17.18 -25.76
N GLY A 296 21.63 15.88 -25.92
CA GLY A 296 21.46 14.85 -24.88
C GLY A 296 20.07 14.23 -24.84
N GLY A 297 19.13 14.64 -25.69
CA GLY A 297 17.80 14.07 -25.82
C GLY A 297 16.85 14.45 -24.68
N ARG A 298 15.79 13.64 -24.54
CA ARG A 298 14.72 13.90 -23.58
C ARG A 298 15.16 14.08 -22.11
N PRO A 299 16.12 13.32 -21.56
CA PRO A 299 16.57 13.52 -20.18
C PRO A 299 17.15 14.92 -19.94
N GLU A 300 18.02 15.37 -20.85
CA GLU A 300 18.67 16.68 -20.75
C GLU A 300 17.68 17.82 -21.00
N PHE A 301 16.73 17.64 -21.92
CA PHE A 301 15.64 18.60 -22.11
C PHE A 301 14.80 18.78 -20.84
N VAL A 302 14.46 17.71 -20.17
CA VAL A 302 13.73 17.75 -18.89
C VAL A 302 14.55 18.43 -17.80
N ALA A 303 15.86 18.12 -17.71
CA ALA A 303 16.76 18.75 -16.76
C ALA A 303 16.90 20.26 -17.01
N TRP A 304 16.96 20.67 -18.29
CA TRP A 304 16.95 22.07 -18.67
C TRP A 304 15.67 22.79 -18.25
N LEU A 305 14.48 22.20 -18.50
CA LEU A 305 13.21 22.77 -18.05
C LEU A 305 13.14 22.95 -16.54
N ASP A 306 13.75 22.04 -15.76
CA ASP A 306 13.79 22.13 -14.28
C ASP A 306 14.68 23.26 -13.79
N GLN A 307 15.68 23.66 -14.56
CA GLN A 307 16.62 24.73 -14.20
C GLN A 307 16.16 26.12 -14.67
N LEU A 308 15.26 26.20 -15.67
CA LEU A 308 14.77 27.46 -16.20
C LEU A 308 14.11 28.31 -15.12
N GLN A 309 14.54 29.57 -15.04
CA GLN A 309 13.88 30.59 -14.21
C GLN A 309 12.77 31.28 -15.01
N ASP A 310 11.82 31.94 -14.30
CA ASP A 310 10.68 32.60 -14.95
C ASP A 310 11.10 33.69 -15.96
N HIS A 311 12.22 34.38 -15.72
CA HIS A 311 12.76 35.39 -16.62
C HIS A 311 13.43 34.79 -17.88
N GLU A 312 13.69 33.49 -17.89
CA GLU A 312 14.31 32.75 -19.00
C GLU A 312 13.27 32.04 -19.88
N LEU A 313 11.98 32.12 -19.60
CA LEU A 313 10.93 31.46 -20.38
C LEU A 313 10.91 31.90 -21.83
N ALA A 314 11.39 33.12 -22.15
CA ALA A 314 11.55 33.57 -23.52
C ALA A 314 12.54 32.70 -24.35
N VAL A 315 13.55 32.10 -23.69
CA VAL A 315 14.50 31.18 -24.33
C VAL A 315 13.79 29.86 -24.71
N LEU A 316 12.91 29.36 -23.84
CA LEU A 316 12.09 28.18 -24.12
C LEU A 316 11.13 28.46 -25.31
N HIS A 317 10.47 29.60 -25.29
CA HIS A 317 9.54 29.99 -26.38
C HIS A 317 10.27 30.11 -27.71
N ALA A 318 11.44 30.78 -27.76
CA ALA A 318 12.25 30.87 -28.95
C ALA A 318 12.68 29.47 -29.45
N TYR A 319 13.12 28.59 -28.58
CA TYR A 319 13.45 27.21 -28.93
C TYR A 319 12.26 26.45 -29.56
N ILE A 320 11.05 26.61 -29.01
CA ILE A 320 9.82 25.99 -29.54
C ILE A 320 9.49 26.54 -30.94
N GLU A 321 9.56 27.85 -31.13
CA GLU A 321 9.27 28.53 -32.39
C GLU A 321 10.28 28.16 -33.49
N ASP A 322 11.57 28.15 -33.20
CA ASP A 322 12.64 27.76 -34.12
C ASP A 322 12.45 26.32 -34.61
N MET A 323 12.14 25.41 -33.70
CA MET A 323 11.89 24.00 -34.03
C MET A 323 10.62 23.80 -34.86
N ALA A 324 9.60 24.66 -34.69
CA ALA A 324 8.39 24.64 -35.52
C ALA A 324 8.63 25.14 -36.93
N ILE A 325 9.45 26.22 -37.13
CA ILE A 325 9.83 26.75 -38.42
C ILE A 325 10.61 25.70 -39.20
N ASP A 326 11.59 25.04 -38.58
CA ASP A 326 12.43 24.01 -39.22
C ASP A 326 11.58 22.79 -39.68
N ALA A 327 10.48 22.48 -38.95
CA ALA A 327 9.50 21.48 -39.35
C ALA A 327 8.73 21.87 -40.60
N SER A 328 8.32 23.11 -40.71
CA SER A 328 7.52 23.63 -41.84
C SER A 328 8.32 23.73 -43.13
N VAL A 329 9.60 24.07 -43.03
CA VAL A 329 10.53 24.16 -44.19
C VAL A 329 10.81 22.77 -44.77
N ARG A 330 11.08 21.76 -43.92
CA ARG A 330 11.33 20.38 -44.40
C ARG A 330 10.09 19.74 -45.03
N THR A 331 8.89 20.03 -44.54
CA THR A 331 7.65 19.52 -45.16
C THR A 331 7.42 20.11 -46.56
N LYS A 332 7.78 21.37 -46.78
CA LYS A 332 7.67 22.03 -48.10
C LYS A 332 8.72 21.51 -49.11
N SER A 333 9.95 21.18 -48.66
CA SER A 333 10.98 20.65 -49.53
C SER A 333 10.71 19.21 -50.00
N LEU A 334 10.00 18.40 -49.21
CA LEU A 334 9.61 17.04 -49.60
C LEU A 334 8.47 17.00 -50.61
N HIS A 335 7.64 18.05 -50.68
CA HIS A 335 6.56 18.16 -51.68
C HIS A 335 6.99 18.81 -52.99
N SER A 336 8.17 19.49 -53.02
CA SER A 336 8.71 20.13 -54.23
C SER A 336 9.63 19.24 -55.07
N THR A 337 9.91 18.00 -54.62
CA THR A 337 10.75 17.02 -55.34
C THR A 337 9.94 15.87 -55.96
N SER A 338 8.60 15.99 -56.01
CA SER A 338 7.68 14.98 -56.56
C SER A 338 6.91 15.47 -57.80
N ASP A 339 7.40 16.52 -58.49
CA ASP A 339 6.89 16.95 -59.81
C ASP A 339 7.89 16.60 -60.91
#